data_5475d080ae105abf2f3cd479b8e523fc
#
_entry.id   5475d080ae105abf2f3cd479b8e523fc
#
_cell.length_a   1.000
_cell.length_b   1.000
_cell.length_c   1.000
_cell.angle_alpha   90.00
_cell.angle_beta   90.00
_cell.angle_gamma   90.00
#
_symmetry.space_group_name_H-M   'P 1'
#
loop_
_entity.id
_entity.type
_entity.pdbx_description
1 polymer ?
#
loop_
_entity_poly.entity_id
_entity_poly.type
_entity_poly.pdbx_seq_one_letter_code
_entity_poly.pdbx_strand_id
1 'polypeptide(L)'
;AYEDMAMIRREDELMAEADAFIRQWHGTGLTTVAVGPGSTEDISDRLMAKTIAMARSRGLQLATHVAGWAEIVSRSVKHYGMRDLEHVHHIGLTGPASILIHAVWLSPHEQQLVAETDSKIAHCPVANAHLGYGVAPVPELRTLGVDVGLGTDGAASYTYDLFEVMKTAAMLQKVQHLNAEVLTAEDTLEMATVDGARVLGLEERIGCLAPGMRADIILVDFRQPHLILNHQLASKLVYSARGHDVASTIVDGRVLMRDRQVLTMDEDRVLDDAAAACRDLVERAGIETRDLLGATWPERGPRWRKAAGPDWYEGGTNG
;
A
#
# COMPACT_ATOMS: atom_id res chain seq x y z
N ALA A 1 -12.95 0.48 -20.79
CA ALA A 1 -13.98 1.46 -21.16
C ALA A 1 -15.01 1.46 -20.03
N TYR A 2 -15.06 2.53 -19.26
CA TYR A 2 -16.09 2.73 -18.23
C TYR A 2 -17.33 3.24 -18.94
N GLU A 3 -18.18 2.32 -19.41
CA GLU A 3 -19.45 2.69 -20.05
C GLU A 3 -20.60 2.85 -19.04
N ASP A 4 -20.35 2.60 -17.76
CA ASP A 4 -21.39 2.78 -16.74
C ASP A 4 -21.42 4.25 -16.28
N MET A 5 -22.27 5.03 -16.92
CA MET A 5 -22.50 6.45 -16.59
C MET A 5 -22.91 6.68 -15.13
N ALA A 6 -23.33 5.66 -14.40
CA ALA A 6 -23.68 5.75 -12.98
C ALA A 6 -22.45 6.01 -12.08
N MET A 7 -21.26 5.69 -12.56
CA MET A 7 -19.99 5.95 -11.85
C MET A 7 -19.43 7.37 -12.11
N ILE A 8 -19.94 8.09 -13.13
CA ILE A 8 -19.46 9.44 -13.46
C ILE A 8 -20.20 10.46 -12.60
N ARG A 9 -19.47 11.09 -11.69
CA ARG A 9 -20.01 12.14 -10.82
C ARG A 9 -19.59 13.52 -11.29
N ARG A 10 -20.40 14.53 -10.98
CA ARG A 10 -20.06 15.92 -11.29
C ARG A 10 -18.93 16.41 -10.40
N GLU A 11 -17.94 17.09 -10.98
CA GLU A 11 -16.79 17.61 -10.23
C GLU A 11 -17.18 18.49 -9.04
N ASP A 12 -18.19 19.35 -9.22
CA ASP A 12 -18.63 20.28 -8.17
C ASP A 12 -19.30 19.54 -7.00
N GLU A 13 -19.98 18.43 -7.24
CA GLU A 13 -20.56 17.56 -6.22
C GLU A 13 -19.45 16.84 -5.45
N LEU A 14 -18.46 16.28 -6.15
CA LEU A 14 -17.29 15.63 -5.52
C LEU A 14 -16.52 16.60 -4.64
N MET A 15 -16.27 17.82 -5.14
CA MET A 15 -15.57 18.84 -4.35
C MET A 15 -16.37 19.28 -3.13
N ALA A 16 -17.69 19.42 -3.24
CA ALA A 16 -18.55 19.77 -2.10
C ALA A 16 -18.61 18.68 -1.04
N GLU A 17 -18.66 17.41 -1.44
CA GLU A 17 -18.60 16.27 -0.52
C GLU A 17 -17.25 16.16 0.18
N ALA A 18 -16.15 16.29 -0.56
CA ALA A 18 -14.80 16.29 0.00
C ALA A 18 -14.64 17.41 1.03
N ASP A 19 -15.14 18.62 0.72
CA ASP A 19 -15.14 19.74 1.64
C ASP A 19 -15.98 19.50 2.91
N ALA A 20 -17.14 18.91 2.77
CA ALA A 20 -18.00 18.55 3.91
C ALA A 20 -17.33 17.47 4.79
N PHE A 21 -16.74 16.45 4.16
CA PHE A 21 -16.03 15.37 4.86
C PHE A 21 -14.80 15.90 5.64
N ILE A 22 -14.01 16.77 5.02
CA ILE A 22 -12.86 17.40 5.68
C ILE A 22 -13.31 18.19 6.90
N ARG A 23 -14.35 19.04 6.77
CA ARG A 23 -14.89 19.83 7.89
C ARG A 23 -15.41 18.97 9.04
N GLN A 24 -15.98 17.81 8.71
CA GLN A 24 -16.55 16.91 9.73
C GLN A 24 -15.48 16.15 10.49
N TRP A 25 -14.43 15.68 9.80
CA TRP A 25 -13.54 14.66 10.34
C TRP A 25 -12.11 15.13 10.63
N HIS A 26 -11.59 16.11 9.87
CA HIS A 26 -10.21 16.54 10.04
C HIS A 26 -9.99 17.19 11.41
N GLY A 27 -9.05 16.67 12.19
CA GLY A 27 -8.75 17.13 13.54
C GLY A 27 -9.73 16.67 14.62
N THR A 28 -10.66 15.75 14.28
CA THR A 28 -11.60 15.19 15.25
C THR A 28 -11.00 13.97 15.94
N GLY A 29 -10.69 14.10 17.23
CA GLY A 29 -10.01 13.03 18.00
C GLY A 29 -8.64 12.68 17.41
N LEU A 30 -8.46 11.44 16.98
CA LEU A 30 -7.23 10.94 16.33
C LEU A 30 -7.30 10.98 14.80
N THR A 31 -8.38 11.52 14.22
CA THR A 31 -8.60 11.48 12.78
C THR A 31 -7.96 12.67 12.09
N THR A 32 -7.12 12.43 11.11
CA THR A 32 -6.66 13.40 10.12
C THR A 32 -7.11 12.96 8.74
N VAL A 33 -7.39 13.93 7.85
CA VAL A 33 -7.84 13.66 6.49
C VAL A 33 -6.73 14.05 5.52
N ALA A 34 -6.36 13.13 4.65
CA ALA A 34 -5.59 13.41 3.44
C ALA A 34 -6.52 13.41 2.23
N VAL A 35 -6.15 14.11 1.18
CA VAL A 35 -6.95 14.20 -0.05
C VAL A 35 -6.33 13.32 -1.12
N GLY A 36 -7.11 12.38 -1.66
CA GLY A 36 -6.67 11.43 -2.69
C GLY A 36 -7.39 11.66 -4.01
N PRO A 37 -6.78 12.35 -4.98
CA PRO A 37 -7.42 12.61 -6.26
C PRO A 37 -7.53 11.39 -7.18
N GLY A 38 -7.05 10.23 -6.78
CA GLY A 38 -7.02 9.04 -7.63
C GLY A 38 -5.73 8.95 -8.44
N SER A 39 -5.83 8.67 -9.73
CA SER A 39 -4.70 8.65 -10.67
C SER A 39 -4.95 9.60 -11.84
N THR A 40 -3.95 9.79 -12.69
CA THR A 40 -4.07 10.59 -13.93
C THR A 40 -5.07 10.00 -14.94
N GLU A 41 -5.45 8.73 -14.77
CA GLU A 41 -6.45 8.07 -15.63
C GLU A 41 -7.89 8.23 -15.10
N ASP A 42 -8.04 8.51 -13.81
CA ASP A 42 -9.36 8.48 -13.15
C ASP A 42 -10.06 9.84 -13.16
N ILE A 43 -9.30 10.94 -13.22
CA ILE A 43 -9.85 12.28 -13.11
C ILE A 43 -9.24 13.24 -14.13
N SER A 44 -9.97 14.33 -14.42
CA SER A 44 -9.48 15.41 -15.28
C SER A 44 -8.39 16.24 -14.59
N ASP A 45 -7.47 16.83 -15.37
CA ASP A 45 -6.47 17.78 -14.87
C ASP A 45 -7.11 18.93 -14.09
N ARG A 46 -8.29 19.37 -14.53
CA ARG A 46 -9.05 20.42 -13.86
C ARG A 46 -9.49 20.02 -12.45
N LEU A 47 -10.01 18.80 -12.29
CA LEU A 47 -10.40 18.27 -10.97
C LEU A 47 -9.17 18.04 -10.10
N MET A 48 -8.10 17.50 -10.67
CA MET A 48 -6.83 17.33 -9.96
C MET A 48 -6.28 18.67 -9.44
N ALA A 49 -6.26 19.72 -10.28
CA ALA A 49 -5.83 21.05 -9.87
C ALA A 49 -6.71 21.66 -8.76
N LYS A 50 -8.03 21.49 -8.82
CA LYS A 50 -8.96 21.91 -7.76
C LYS A 50 -8.68 21.17 -6.45
N THR A 51 -8.44 19.87 -6.52
CA THR A 51 -8.14 19.01 -5.38
C THR A 51 -6.81 19.41 -4.70
N ILE A 52 -5.78 19.67 -5.51
CA ILE A 52 -4.49 20.18 -5.04
C ILE A 52 -4.65 21.54 -4.34
N ALA A 53 -5.39 22.47 -4.96
CA ALA A 53 -5.64 23.78 -4.38
C ALA A 53 -6.39 23.68 -3.04
N MET A 54 -7.39 22.82 -2.95
CA MET A 54 -8.15 22.57 -1.71
C MET A 54 -7.22 21.99 -0.60
N ALA A 55 -6.42 20.98 -0.91
CA ALA A 55 -5.50 20.39 0.04
C ALA A 55 -4.49 21.42 0.56
N ARG A 56 -3.84 22.15 -0.33
CA ARG A 56 -2.85 23.19 0.02
C ARG A 56 -3.44 24.31 0.86
N SER A 57 -4.63 24.80 0.52
CA SER A 57 -5.28 25.88 1.29
C SER A 57 -5.62 25.49 2.72
N ARG A 58 -5.63 24.21 3.03
CA ARG A 58 -5.97 23.64 4.35
C ARG A 58 -4.81 22.95 5.05
N GLY A 59 -3.62 22.91 4.43
CA GLY A 59 -2.47 22.22 4.98
C GLY A 59 -2.64 20.70 5.05
N LEU A 60 -3.41 20.10 4.12
CA LEU A 60 -3.66 18.67 4.07
C LEU A 60 -2.64 17.97 3.18
N GLN A 61 -2.38 16.70 3.48
CA GLN A 61 -1.60 15.83 2.60
C GLN A 61 -2.40 15.45 1.35
N LEU A 62 -1.67 15.20 0.26
CA LEU A 62 -2.16 14.65 -1.00
C LEU A 62 -1.63 13.23 -1.14
N ALA A 63 -2.49 12.28 -1.55
CA ALA A 63 -2.07 10.91 -1.84
C ALA A 63 -2.61 10.49 -3.21
N THR A 64 -1.72 10.04 -4.11
CA THR A 64 -2.13 9.63 -5.47
C THR A 64 -1.31 8.47 -5.99
N HIS A 65 -1.93 7.63 -6.84
CA HIS A 65 -1.24 6.57 -7.54
C HIS A 65 -0.37 7.16 -8.65
N VAL A 66 0.90 6.73 -8.72
CA VAL A 66 1.86 7.22 -9.71
C VAL A 66 2.73 6.07 -10.20
N ALA A 67 2.87 5.96 -11.51
CA ALA A 67 3.78 5.02 -12.17
C ALA A 67 3.70 3.59 -11.58
N GLY A 68 2.49 3.14 -11.21
CA GLY A 68 2.27 1.85 -10.57
C GLY A 68 2.50 0.69 -11.53
N TRP A 69 2.10 0.83 -12.79
CA TRP A 69 2.25 -0.19 -13.83
C TRP A 69 2.67 0.44 -15.16
N ALA A 70 3.27 -0.39 -16.04
CA ALA A 70 3.88 0.10 -17.29
C ALA A 70 2.89 0.80 -18.22
N GLU A 71 1.65 0.32 -18.28
CA GLU A 71 0.63 0.87 -19.17
C GLU A 71 0.20 2.29 -18.76
N ILE A 72 0.10 2.64 -17.47
CA ILE A 72 -0.24 4.00 -17.04
C ILE A 72 0.80 4.98 -17.54
N VAL A 73 2.09 4.62 -17.43
CA VAL A 73 3.19 5.45 -17.95
C VAL A 73 3.10 5.59 -19.47
N SER A 74 2.86 4.48 -20.18
CA SER A 74 2.74 4.50 -21.65
C SER A 74 1.56 5.32 -22.13
N ARG A 75 0.43 5.23 -21.44
CA ARG A 75 -0.78 6.02 -21.75
C ARG A 75 -0.57 7.50 -21.48
N SER A 76 0.11 7.84 -20.36
CA SER A 76 0.46 9.22 -20.04
C SER A 76 1.34 9.83 -21.15
N VAL A 77 2.38 9.12 -21.57
CA VAL A 77 3.24 9.58 -22.68
C VAL A 77 2.43 9.77 -23.96
N LYS A 78 1.53 8.84 -24.28
CA LYS A 78 0.68 8.95 -25.48
C LYS A 78 -0.29 10.12 -25.42
N HIS A 79 -0.86 10.40 -24.25
CA HIS A 79 -1.93 11.41 -24.10
C HIS A 79 -1.37 12.81 -23.83
N TYR A 80 -0.36 12.89 -22.96
CA TYR A 80 0.18 14.18 -22.49
C TYR A 80 1.57 14.51 -23.04
N GLY A 81 2.22 13.57 -23.74
CA GLY A 81 3.59 13.74 -24.24
C GLY A 81 4.67 13.65 -23.15
N MET A 82 4.31 13.29 -21.93
CA MET A 82 5.22 13.16 -20.78
C MET A 82 4.83 11.95 -19.93
N ARG A 83 5.77 11.50 -19.09
CA ARG A 83 5.55 10.36 -18.21
C ARG A 83 4.58 10.74 -17.07
N ASP A 84 4.02 9.73 -16.42
CA ASP A 84 2.96 9.89 -15.43
C ASP A 84 3.36 10.81 -14.25
N LEU A 85 4.53 10.58 -13.66
CA LEU A 85 5.04 11.45 -12.60
C LEU A 85 5.36 12.87 -13.10
N GLU A 86 5.91 13.01 -14.30
CA GLU A 86 6.18 14.30 -14.90
C GLU A 86 4.89 15.10 -15.09
N HIS A 87 3.80 14.42 -15.49
CA HIS A 87 2.49 15.03 -15.66
C HIS A 87 1.91 15.52 -14.32
N VAL A 88 1.89 14.67 -13.27
CA VAL A 88 1.39 15.11 -11.96
C VAL A 88 2.25 16.22 -11.34
N HIS A 89 3.56 16.23 -11.64
CA HIS A 89 4.44 17.32 -11.26
C HIS A 89 4.06 18.62 -12.01
N HIS A 90 3.81 18.54 -13.31
CA HIS A 90 3.39 19.69 -14.14
C HIS A 90 2.09 20.33 -13.62
N ILE A 91 1.13 19.52 -13.19
CA ILE A 91 -0.13 19.99 -12.57
C ILE A 91 0.13 20.58 -11.17
N GLY A 92 1.29 20.31 -10.58
CA GLY A 92 1.70 20.82 -9.27
C GLY A 92 1.36 19.89 -8.11
N LEU A 93 1.19 18.59 -8.32
CA LEU A 93 0.86 17.67 -7.24
C LEU A 93 2.06 17.36 -6.34
N THR A 94 3.27 17.33 -6.88
CA THR A 94 4.48 17.00 -6.09
C THR A 94 4.81 18.06 -5.04
N GLY A 95 5.45 17.64 -3.96
CA GLY A 95 5.87 18.50 -2.85
C GLY A 95 5.92 17.78 -1.51
N PRO A 96 6.36 18.44 -0.42
CA PRO A 96 6.57 17.81 0.89
C PRO A 96 5.30 17.17 1.50
N ALA A 97 4.12 17.66 1.14
CA ALA A 97 2.84 17.10 1.59
C ALA A 97 2.26 16.04 0.64
N SER A 98 3.02 15.58 -0.36
CA SER A 98 2.54 14.66 -1.37
C SER A 98 3.09 13.25 -1.15
N ILE A 99 2.18 12.28 -1.11
CA ILE A 99 2.45 10.84 -0.99
C ILE A 99 2.16 10.19 -2.34
N LEU A 100 3.19 9.66 -2.97
CA LEU A 100 3.12 8.98 -4.26
C LEU A 100 3.03 7.47 -4.02
N ILE A 101 1.94 6.85 -4.43
CA ILE A 101 1.65 5.44 -4.15
C ILE A 101 2.21 4.58 -5.28
N HIS A 102 2.79 3.43 -4.94
CA HIS A 102 3.46 2.44 -5.77
C HIS A 102 4.83 2.88 -6.29
N ALA A 103 4.91 3.88 -7.17
CA ALA A 103 6.16 4.43 -7.72
C ALA A 103 7.09 3.35 -8.33
N VAL A 104 6.52 2.36 -9.06
CA VAL A 104 7.25 1.20 -9.58
C VAL A 104 8.07 1.56 -10.81
N TRP A 105 7.47 2.26 -11.76
CA TRP A 105 8.04 2.52 -13.09
C TRP A 105 8.67 3.90 -13.21
N LEU A 106 9.30 4.39 -12.14
CA LEU A 106 10.02 5.66 -12.16
C LEU A 106 11.31 5.55 -12.96
N SER A 107 11.51 6.46 -13.91
CA SER A 107 12.81 6.66 -14.55
C SER A 107 13.82 7.29 -13.57
N PRO A 108 15.14 7.23 -13.82
CA PRO A 108 16.13 7.90 -13.00
C PRO A 108 15.87 9.41 -12.84
N HIS A 109 15.37 10.07 -13.90
CA HIS A 109 14.98 11.47 -13.84
C HIS A 109 13.79 11.70 -12.90
N GLU A 110 12.77 10.84 -12.96
CA GLU A 110 11.61 10.94 -12.06
C GLU A 110 11.98 10.64 -10.60
N GLN A 111 12.91 9.71 -10.34
CA GLN A 111 13.43 9.45 -8.99
C GLN A 111 14.12 10.72 -8.42
N GLN A 112 14.93 11.41 -9.25
CA GLN A 112 15.53 12.66 -8.88
C GLN A 112 14.48 13.76 -8.62
N LEU A 113 13.44 13.82 -9.45
CA LEU A 113 12.33 14.76 -9.29
C LEU A 113 11.56 14.55 -7.98
N VAL A 114 11.34 13.28 -7.57
CA VAL A 114 10.76 12.95 -6.26
C VAL A 114 11.61 13.50 -5.12
N ALA A 115 12.93 13.30 -5.20
CA ALA A 115 13.87 13.79 -4.20
C ALA A 115 13.91 15.34 -4.14
N GLU A 116 14.02 16.01 -5.29
CA GLU A 116 14.09 17.47 -5.39
C GLU A 116 12.82 18.17 -4.90
N THR A 117 11.67 17.52 -5.04
CA THR A 117 10.39 18.06 -4.58
C THR A 117 10.06 17.68 -3.14
N ASP A 118 10.89 16.87 -2.49
CA ASP A 118 10.65 16.31 -1.16
C ASP A 118 9.32 15.54 -1.09
N SER A 119 8.89 14.94 -2.22
CA SER A 119 7.71 14.09 -2.24
C SER A 119 7.98 12.75 -1.55
N LYS A 120 6.96 12.19 -0.93
CA LYS A 120 7.06 10.95 -0.15
C LYS A 120 6.54 9.76 -0.94
N ILE A 121 7.00 8.54 -0.61
CA ILE A 121 6.56 7.31 -1.27
C ILE A 121 5.83 6.40 -0.30
N ALA A 122 4.65 5.90 -0.70
CA ALA A 122 3.99 4.76 -0.08
C ALA A 122 4.25 3.51 -0.92
N HIS A 123 5.20 2.69 -0.48
CA HIS A 123 5.57 1.44 -1.16
C HIS A 123 4.62 0.31 -0.78
N CYS A 124 3.92 -0.27 -1.76
CA CYS A 124 2.93 -1.33 -1.59
C CYS A 124 3.40 -2.65 -2.23
N PRO A 125 4.45 -3.32 -1.68
CA PRO A 125 5.14 -4.42 -2.38
C PRO A 125 4.26 -5.65 -2.60
N VAL A 126 3.34 -5.96 -1.69
CA VAL A 126 2.44 -7.12 -1.83
C VAL A 126 1.45 -6.89 -2.96
N ALA A 127 0.81 -5.73 -3.00
CA ALA A 127 -0.09 -5.36 -4.10
C ALA A 127 0.64 -5.32 -5.44
N ASN A 128 1.83 -4.72 -5.49
CA ASN A 128 2.66 -4.67 -6.70
C ASN A 128 2.99 -6.07 -7.23
N ALA A 129 3.34 -7.01 -6.32
CA ALA A 129 3.63 -8.39 -6.68
C ALA A 129 2.38 -9.13 -7.13
N HIS A 130 1.26 -8.99 -6.40
CA HIS A 130 -0.01 -9.65 -6.71
C HIS A 130 -0.57 -9.22 -8.06
N LEU A 131 -0.52 -7.92 -8.36
CA LEU A 131 -1.01 -7.34 -9.61
C LEU A 131 -0.01 -7.44 -10.78
N GLY A 132 1.20 -7.95 -10.53
CA GLY A 132 2.25 -8.04 -11.55
C GLY A 132 2.77 -6.68 -12.01
N TYR A 133 2.73 -5.67 -11.15
CA TYR A 133 3.16 -4.30 -11.48
C TYR A 133 4.68 -4.20 -11.64
N GLY A 134 5.44 -4.98 -10.87
CA GLY A 134 6.89 -4.95 -10.84
C GLY A 134 7.46 -4.58 -9.47
N VAL A 135 8.73 -4.21 -9.44
CA VAL A 135 9.46 -3.88 -8.20
C VAL A 135 9.87 -2.41 -8.24
N ALA A 136 9.41 -1.62 -7.26
CA ALA A 136 9.76 -0.20 -7.15
C ALA A 136 11.25 -0.02 -6.82
N PRO A 137 11.92 1.05 -7.29
CA PRO A 137 13.35 1.29 -7.08
C PRO A 137 13.61 1.87 -5.67
N VAL A 138 13.24 1.11 -4.62
CA VAL A 138 13.31 1.58 -3.22
C VAL A 138 14.73 1.90 -2.76
N PRO A 139 15.76 1.07 -3.04
CA PRO A 139 17.13 1.38 -2.64
C PRO A 139 17.66 2.67 -3.28
N GLU A 140 17.34 2.90 -4.55
CA GLU A 140 17.73 4.10 -5.30
C GLU A 140 17.06 5.34 -4.71
N LEU A 141 15.75 5.28 -4.45
CA LEU A 141 14.99 6.38 -3.82
C LEU A 141 15.55 6.72 -2.42
N ARG A 142 15.80 5.72 -1.58
CA ARG A 142 16.39 5.93 -0.25
C ARG A 142 17.80 6.51 -0.34
N THR A 143 18.60 6.11 -1.33
CA THR A 143 19.95 6.69 -1.59
C THR A 143 19.87 8.17 -1.97
N LEU A 144 18.80 8.59 -2.65
CA LEU A 144 18.52 9.99 -2.96
C LEU A 144 17.92 10.78 -1.78
N GLY A 145 17.71 10.14 -0.63
CA GLY A 145 17.15 10.75 0.57
C GLY A 145 15.62 10.85 0.59
N VAL A 146 14.93 10.11 -0.30
CA VAL A 146 13.47 10.08 -0.31
C VAL A 146 12.95 9.25 0.86
N ASP A 147 11.99 9.78 1.61
CA ASP A 147 11.26 9.03 2.61
C ASP A 147 10.33 8.01 1.95
N VAL A 148 10.53 6.73 2.26
CA VAL A 148 9.75 5.62 1.73
C VAL A 148 9.12 4.84 2.89
N GLY A 149 7.82 4.96 3.05
CA GLY A 149 7.03 4.17 4.01
C GLY A 149 6.38 2.96 3.35
N LEU A 150 5.91 2.02 4.16
CA LEU A 150 5.22 0.82 3.71
C LEU A 150 3.70 1.01 3.73
N GLY A 151 3.02 0.48 2.72
CA GLY A 151 1.58 0.42 2.62
C GLY A 151 1.07 -0.98 2.29
N THR A 152 -0.10 -1.32 2.82
CA THR A 152 -0.78 -2.58 2.50
C THR A 152 -1.56 -2.51 1.19
N ASP A 153 -1.87 -1.28 0.70
CA ASP A 153 -2.86 -1.07 -0.34
C ASP A 153 -4.28 -1.55 0.10
N GLY A 154 -5.20 -1.63 -0.82
CA GLY A 154 -6.56 -2.10 -0.58
C GLY A 154 -6.71 -3.62 -0.75
N ALA A 155 -7.91 -4.05 -1.16
CA ALA A 155 -8.26 -5.46 -1.35
C ALA A 155 -7.36 -6.21 -2.35
N ALA A 156 -6.68 -5.51 -3.24
CA ALA A 156 -5.78 -6.07 -4.24
C ALA A 156 -4.55 -6.78 -3.65
N SER A 157 -4.16 -6.44 -2.42
CA SER A 157 -3.02 -7.10 -1.74
C SER A 157 -3.39 -8.41 -1.04
N TYR A 158 -4.67 -8.63 -0.77
CA TYR A 158 -5.18 -9.75 0.04
C TYR A 158 -4.58 -9.84 1.45
N THR A 159 -3.91 -8.78 1.93
CA THR A 159 -3.33 -8.72 3.26
C THR A 159 -3.41 -7.31 3.84
N TYR A 160 -3.60 -7.24 5.15
CA TYR A 160 -3.44 -6.03 5.96
C TYR A 160 -2.35 -6.23 7.03
N ASP A 161 -1.58 -7.32 6.92
CA ASP A 161 -0.48 -7.65 7.81
C ASP A 161 0.81 -6.94 7.40
N LEU A 162 1.21 -5.91 8.15
CA LEU A 162 2.40 -5.15 7.85
C LEU A 162 3.71 -5.98 8.00
N PHE A 163 3.70 -7.08 8.76
CA PHE A 163 4.84 -8.01 8.80
C PHE A 163 5.03 -8.72 7.45
N GLU A 164 3.94 -9.11 6.80
CA GLU A 164 3.99 -9.66 5.44
C GLU A 164 4.49 -8.63 4.44
N VAL A 165 4.04 -7.39 4.58
CA VAL A 165 4.48 -6.27 3.72
C VAL A 165 5.98 -6.02 3.89
N MET A 166 6.49 -5.96 5.12
CA MET A 166 7.92 -5.82 5.41
C MET A 166 8.75 -6.94 4.77
N LYS A 167 8.34 -8.19 4.99
CA LYS A 167 9.02 -9.34 4.40
C LYS A 167 9.07 -9.29 2.89
N THR A 168 7.94 -8.97 2.27
CA THR A 168 7.82 -8.89 0.80
C THR A 168 8.68 -7.76 0.25
N ALA A 169 8.67 -6.58 0.87
CA ALA A 169 9.53 -5.47 0.49
C ALA A 169 11.00 -5.87 0.45
N ALA A 170 11.53 -6.43 1.55
CA ALA A 170 12.92 -6.84 1.63
C ALA A 170 13.27 -7.93 0.60
N MET A 171 12.43 -8.95 0.44
CA MET A 171 12.72 -10.08 -0.44
C MET A 171 12.67 -9.70 -1.92
N LEU A 172 11.71 -8.87 -2.35
CA LEU A 172 11.64 -8.42 -3.73
C LEU A 172 12.87 -7.62 -4.15
N GLN A 173 13.37 -6.73 -3.29
CA GLN A 173 14.58 -5.96 -3.59
C GLN A 173 15.81 -6.87 -3.72
N LYS A 174 15.97 -7.85 -2.82
CA LYS A 174 17.09 -8.81 -2.89
C LYS A 174 17.09 -9.60 -4.20
N VAL A 175 15.92 -10.03 -4.65
CA VAL A 175 15.77 -10.77 -5.92
C VAL A 175 16.02 -9.83 -7.11
N GLN A 176 15.48 -8.62 -7.09
CA GLN A 176 15.63 -7.64 -8.17
C GLN A 176 17.10 -7.25 -8.39
N HIS A 177 17.85 -7.06 -7.31
CA HIS A 177 19.25 -6.63 -7.35
C HIS A 177 20.26 -7.79 -7.33
N LEU A 178 19.79 -9.06 -7.22
CA LEU A 178 20.66 -10.25 -7.04
C LEU A 178 21.66 -10.04 -5.90
N ASN A 179 21.24 -9.34 -4.84
CA ASN A 179 22.08 -8.99 -3.71
C ASN A 179 21.32 -9.20 -2.40
N ALA A 180 21.84 -10.08 -1.52
CA ALA A 180 21.21 -10.40 -0.25
C ALA A 180 21.35 -9.28 0.81
N GLU A 181 22.23 -8.32 0.59
CA GLU A 181 22.50 -7.22 1.52
C GLU A 181 21.67 -5.96 1.25
N VAL A 182 21.04 -5.86 0.07
CA VAL A 182 20.19 -4.73 -0.25
C VAL A 182 18.91 -4.75 0.59
N LEU A 183 18.48 -3.62 1.05
CA LEU A 183 17.31 -3.40 1.92
C LEU A 183 17.32 -4.39 3.10
N THR A 184 18.12 -4.09 4.09
CA THR A 184 18.30 -4.91 5.31
C THR A 184 16.98 -5.05 6.11
N ALA A 185 16.97 -5.88 7.12
CA ALA A 185 15.84 -5.98 8.04
C ALA A 185 15.65 -4.66 8.81
N GLU A 186 16.75 -4.04 9.20
CA GLU A 186 16.76 -2.75 9.90
C GLU A 186 16.15 -1.66 9.01
N ASP A 187 16.61 -1.51 7.76
CA ASP A 187 16.04 -0.56 6.78
C ASP A 187 14.53 -0.77 6.61
N THR A 188 14.11 -2.03 6.50
CA THR A 188 12.71 -2.39 6.29
C THR A 188 11.86 -2.07 7.52
N LEU A 189 12.40 -2.27 8.71
CA LEU A 189 11.73 -1.92 9.96
C LEU A 189 11.61 -0.39 10.11
N GLU A 190 12.62 0.37 9.70
CA GLU A 190 12.56 1.84 9.64
C GLU A 190 11.44 2.30 8.71
N MET A 191 11.30 1.70 7.51
CA MET A 191 10.21 2.01 6.58
C MET A 191 8.82 1.75 7.19
N ALA A 192 8.69 0.75 8.06
CA ALA A 192 7.45 0.44 8.75
C ALA A 192 7.18 1.32 9.98
N THR A 193 8.14 2.10 10.44
CA THR A 193 8.09 2.89 11.68
C THR A 193 8.44 4.34 11.44
N VAL A 194 9.69 4.73 11.60
CA VAL A 194 10.13 6.15 11.53
C VAL A 194 9.95 6.76 10.14
N ASP A 195 10.26 6.03 9.07
CA ASP A 195 10.06 6.53 7.71
C ASP A 195 8.56 6.60 7.37
N GLY A 196 7.76 5.61 7.82
CA GLY A 196 6.31 5.66 7.72
C GLY A 196 5.73 6.89 8.42
N ALA A 197 6.26 7.24 9.59
CA ALA A 197 5.85 8.46 10.31
C ALA A 197 6.22 9.73 9.50
N ARG A 198 7.40 9.80 8.89
CA ARG A 198 7.82 10.92 8.01
C ARG A 198 6.91 11.03 6.78
N VAL A 199 6.59 9.91 6.14
CA VAL A 199 5.64 9.89 5.01
C VAL A 199 4.29 10.48 5.39
N LEU A 200 3.85 10.23 6.63
CA LEU A 200 2.58 10.76 7.16
C LEU A 200 2.70 12.18 7.75
N GLY A 201 3.92 12.76 7.82
CA GLY A 201 4.17 14.05 8.49
C GLY A 201 3.88 14.00 9.99
N LEU A 202 4.14 12.85 10.62
CA LEU A 202 3.89 12.59 12.04
C LEU A 202 5.16 12.23 12.82
N GLU A 203 6.34 12.44 12.26
CA GLU A 203 7.64 12.06 12.81
C GLU A 203 7.96 12.66 14.17
N GLU A 204 7.39 13.84 14.47
CA GLU A 204 7.50 14.50 15.77
C GLU A 204 6.57 13.89 16.84
N ARG A 205 5.73 12.93 16.46
CA ARG A 205 4.67 12.39 17.34
C ARG A 205 4.73 10.88 17.49
N ILE A 206 5.04 10.14 16.41
CA ILE A 206 5.03 8.67 16.36
C ILE A 206 6.25 8.14 15.60
N GLY A 207 6.41 6.83 15.53
CA GLY A 207 7.43 6.14 14.74
C GLY A 207 8.61 5.62 15.58
N CYS A 208 8.82 6.13 16.79
CA CYS A 208 9.84 5.61 17.71
C CYS A 208 9.38 5.65 19.17
N LEU A 209 10.08 4.90 20.02
CA LEU A 209 9.85 4.90 21.47
C LEU A 209 10.83 5.87 22.13
N ALA A 210 10.38 7.11 22.36
CA ALA A 210 11.16 8.15 22.99
C ALA A 210 10.29 9.01 23.93
N PRO A 211 10.88 9.62 24.98
CA PRO A 211 10.16 10.56 25.83
C PRO A 211 9.57 11.72 25.01
N GLY A 212 8.29 12.02 25.20
CA GLY A 212 7.56 13.06 24.48
C GLY A 212 6.80 12.56 23.24
N MET A 213 7.12 11.37 22.73
CA MET A 213 6.36 10.74 21.66
C MET A 213 5.03 10.16 22.16
N ARG A 214 4.06 10.00 21.28
CA ARG A 214 2.82 9.28 21.60
C ARG A 214 3.11 7.80 21.78
N ALA A 215 2.35 7.18 22.68
CA ALA A 215 2.45 5.76 22.92
C ALA A 215 1.64 4.97 21.88
N ASP A 216 2.20 4.83 20.68
CA ASP A 216 1.75 3.95 19.60
C ASP A 216 2.66 2.72 19.61
N ILE A 217 2.21 1.65 20.25
CA ILE A 217 3.05 0.51 20.65
C ILE A 217 2.33 -0.79 20.36
N ILE A 218 3.04 -1.76 19.81
CA ILE A 218 2.61 -3.16 19.75
C ILE A 218 3.50 -4.03 20.65
N LEU A 219 2.92 -5.04 21.28
CA LEU A 219 3.64 -6.06 22.02
C LEU A 219 3.61 -7.37 21.23
N VAL A 220 4.76 -7.82 20.77
CA VAL A 220 4.92 -9.06 20.00
C VAL A 220 5.32 -10.21 20.93
N ASP A 221 4.57 -11.30 20.90
CA ASP A 221 4.85 -12.50 21.70
C ASP A 221 5.90 -13.37 21.02
N PHE A 222 7.13 -13.33 21.55
CA PHE A 222 8.27 -14.10 21.04
C PHE A 222 8.29 -15.57 21.52
N ARG A 223 7.33 -16.01 22.33
CA ARG A 223 7.21 -17.43 22.75
C ARG A 223 6.51 -18.30 21.71
N GLN A 224 6.85 -18.07 20.45
CA GLN A 224 6.33 -18.82 19.32
C GLN A 224 7.44 -19.68 18.70
N PRO A 225 7.16 -20.88 18.15
CA PRO A 225 8.18 -21.76 17.58
C PRO A 225 9.03 -21.10 16.49
N HIS A 226 8.46 -20.18 15.70
CA HIS A 226 9.14 -19.48 14.60
C HIS A 226 9.87 -18.22 15.07
N LEU A 227 9.66 -17.75 16.30
CA LEU A 227 10.31 -16.55 16.88
C LEU A 227 11.32 -16.86 17.97
N ILE A 228 11.19 -17.98 18.65
CA ILE A 228 12.13 -18.39 19.70
C ILE A 228 13.55 -18.60 19.14
N LEU A 229 14.59 -18.51 19.95
CA LEU A 229 15.99 -18.63 19.55
C LEU A 229 16.44 -17.48 18.65
N ASN A 230 16.59 -16.32 19.23
CA ASN A 230 16.86 -15.14 18.42
C ASN A 230 17.87 -14.19 19.02
N HIS A 231 18.88 -13.84 18.20
CA HIS A 231 19.89 -12.84 18.49
C HIS A 231 19.79 -11.60 17.59
N GLN A 232 18.86 -11.61 16.59
CA GLN A 232 18.67 -10.51 15.63
C GLN A 232 17.18 -10.14 15.57
N LEU A 233 16.76 -9.24 16.46
CA LEU A 233 15.35 -8.87 16.62
C LEU A 233 14.74 -8.31 15.34
N ALA A 234 15.42 -7.39 14.64
CA ALA A 234 14.93 -6.82 13.39
C ALA A 234 14.68 -7.91 12.34
N SER A 235 15.63 -8.83 12.14
CA SER A 235 15.46 -9.94 11.20
C SER A 235 14.28 -10.84 11.56
N LYS A 236 14.01 -11.05 12.84
CA LYS A 236 12.86 -11.85 13.28
C LYS A 236 11.55 -11.13 13.05
N LEU A 237 11.49 -9.85 13.36
CA LEU A 237 10.29 -9.06 13.08
C LEU A 237 10.00 -9.02 11.57
N VAL A 238 11.01 -8.79 10.74
CA VAL A 238 10.79 -8.64 9.29
C VAL A 238 10.56 -9.98 8.58
N TYR A 239 11.31 -11.04 8.91
CA TYR A 239 11.26 -12.27 8.10
C TYR A 239 10.43 -13.39 8.72
N SER A 240 10.12 -13.34 10.01
CA SER A 240 9.47 -14.45 10.70
C SER A 240 8.17 -14.08 11.41
N ALA A 241 8.06 -12.88 11.99
CA ALA A 241 6.86 -12.46 12.70
C ALA A 241 5.66 -12.26 11.76
N ARG A 242 4.48 -12.32 12.33
CA ARG A 242 3.18 -12.17 11.65
C ARG A 242 2.24 -11.37 12.53
N GLY A 243 1.18 -10.82 11.95
CA GLY A 243 0.21 -10.02 12.70
C GLY A 243 -0.39 -10.73 13.91
N HIS A 244 -0.62 -12.03 13.84
CA HIS A 244 -1.17 -12.80 14.97
C HIS A 244 -0.18 -13.01 16.14
N ASP A 245 1.10 -12.70 15.96
CA ASP A 245 2.09 -12.70 17.06
C ASP A 245 1.97 -11.44 17.92
N VAL A 246 1.22 -10.42 17.47
CA VAL A 246 0.92 -9.22 18.26
C VAL A 246 -0.06 -9.58 19.35
N ALA A 247 0.38 -9.52 20.59
CA ALA A 247 -0.46 -9.81 21.76
C ALA A 247 -1.28 -8.60 22.21
N SER A 248 -0.73 -7.39 22.06
CA SER A 248 -1.43 -6.15 22.47
C SER A 248 -1.11 -5.00 21.52
N THR A 249 -2.08 -4.11 21.34
CA THR A 249 -1.95 -2.88 20.54
C THR A 249 -2.40 -1.69 21.35
N ILE A 250 -1.56 -0.68 21.40
CA ILE A 250 -1.78 0.58 22.10
C ILE A 250 -1.65 1.70 21.08
N VAL A 251 -2.60 2.63 21.05
CA VAL A 251 -2.57 3.82 20.18
C VAL A 251 -2.87 5.05 21.03
N ASP A 252 -2.00 6.05 20.97
CA ASP A 252 -2.07 7.27 21.77
C ASP A 252 -2.26 6.98 23.27
N GLY A 253 -1.59 5.92 23.77
CA GLY A 253 -1.67 5.45 25.16
C GLY A 253 -2.94 4.66 25.51
N ARG A 254 -3.86 4.45 24.58
CA ARG A 254 -5.10 3.68 24.78
C ARG A 254 -4.90 2.24 24.32
N VAL A 255 -5.17 1.27 25.18
CA VAL A 255 -5.12 -0.15 24.82
C VAL A 255 -6.33 -0.47 23.96
N LEU A 256 -6.10 -0.80 22.68
CA LEU A 256 -7.14 -1.15 21.72
C LEU A 256 -7.32 -2.67 21.59
N MET A 257 -6.25 -3.44 21.80
CA MET A 257 -6.26 -4.89 21.82
C MET A 257 -5.38 -5.40 22.96
N ARG A 258 -5.83 -6.42 23.68
CA ARG A 258 -5.08 -7.10 24.74
C ARG A 258 -5.26 -8.61 24.64
N ASP A 259 -4.16 -9.35 24.75
CA ASP A 259 -4.17 -10.82 24.66
C ASP A 259 -4.90 -11.31 23.38
N ARG A 260 -4.69 -10.61 22.27
CA ARG A 260 -5.31 -10.82 20.95
C ARG A 260 -6.83 -10.60 20.93
N GLN A 261 -7.40 -9.95 21.94
CA GLN A 261 -8.81 -9.59 21.98
C GLN A 261 -8.95 -8.08 21.69
N VAL A 262 -9.70 -7.73 20.66
CA VAL A 262 -10.03 -6.35 20.31
C VAL A 262 -11.01 -5.81 21.35
N LEU A 263 -10.70 -4.66 21.98
CA LEU A 263 -11.48 -4.09 23.08
C LEU A 263 -12.45 -2.98 22.61
N THR A 264 -12.34 -2.57 21.36
CA THR A 264 -13.09 -1.40 20.83
C THR A 264 -14.33 -1.78 20.04
N MET A 265 -14.53 -3.06 19.76
CA MET A 265 -15.68 -3.58 19.01
C MET A 265 -15.97 -5.03 19.42
N ASP A 266 -17.15 -5.50 19.10
CA ASP A 266 -17.53 -6.91 19.13
C ASP A 266 -17.06 -7.55 17.81
N GLU A 267 -15.93 -8.26 17.86
CA GLU A 267 -15.27 -8.82 16.69
C GLU A 267 -16.13 -9.89 16.02
N ASP A 268 -16.76 -10.79 16.80
CA ASP A 268 -17.63 -11.85 16.27
C ASP A 268 -18.81 -11.24 15.50
N ARG A 269 -19.44 -10.21 16.06
CA ARG A 269 -20.53 -9.49 15.40
C ARG A 269 -20.06 -8.83 14.10
N VAL A 270 -18.89 -8.18 14.10
CA VAL A 270 -18.35 -7.54 12.88
C VAL A 270 -18.10 -8.57 11.78
N LEU A 271 -17.58 -9.74 12.13
CA LEU A 271 -17.35 -10.84 11.20
C LEU A 271 -18.66 -11.38 10.60
N ASP A 272 -19.69 -11.57 11.45
CA ASP A 272 -21.02 -12.02 11.02
C ASP A 272 -21.70 -11.01 10.09
N ASP A 273 -21.67 -9.73 10.46
CA ASP A 273 -22.24 -8.64 9.66
C ASP A 273 -21.50 -8.51 8.30
N ALA A 274 -20.19 -8.61 8.28
CA ALA A 274 -19.40 -8.59 7.05
C ALA A 274 -19.71 -9.80 6.13
N ALA A 275 -19.84 -10.99 6.70
CA ALA A 275 -20.23 -12.20 5.96
C ALA A 275 -21.64 -12.07 5.37
N ALA A 276 -22.58 -11.49 6.12
CA ALA A 276 -23.93 -11.23 5.65
C ALA A 276 -23.96 -10.21 4.50
N ALA A 277 -23.23 -9.10 4.66
CA ALA A 277 -23.11 -8.06 3.63
C ALA A 277 -22.47 -8.60 2.33
N CYS A 278 -21.46 -9.46 2.45
CA CYS A 278 -20.84 -10.11 1.29
C CYS A 278 -21.85 -11.00 0.54
N ARG A 279 -22.64 -11.80 1.24
CA ARG A 279 -23.70 -12.64 0.61
C ARG A 279 -24.75 -11.78 -0.10
N ASP A 280 -25.24 -10.72 0.56
CA ASP A 280 -26.21 -9.79 -0.04
C ASP A 280 -25.66 -9.13 -1.32
N LEU A 281 -24.38 -8.72 -1.29
CA LEU A 281 -23.73 -8.12 -2.46
C LEU A 281 -23.66 -9.10 -3.64
N VAL A 282 -23.27 -10.35 -3.39
CA VAL A 282 -23.18 -11.41 -4.40
C VAL A 282 -24.56 -11.72 -5.00
N GLU A 283 -25.60 -11.82 -4.15
CA GLU A 283 -26.99 -12.04 -4.60
C GLU A 283 -27.48 -10.88 -5.47
N ARG A 284 -27.30 -9.64 -5.03
CA ARG A 284 -27.70 -8.43 -5.81
C ARG A 284 -26.95 -8.30 -7.12
N ALA A 285 -25.69 -8.72 -7.15
CA ALA A 285 -24.89 -8.73 -8.38
C ALA A 285 -25.28 -9.84 -9.35
N GLY A 286 -26.19 -10.75 -8.97
CA GLY A 286 -26.60 -11.87 -9.81
C GLY A 286 -25.48 -12.87 -10.12
N ILE A 287 -24.43 -12.90 -9.28
CA ILE A 287 -23.28 -13.79 -9.46
C ILE A 287 -23.65 -15.14 -8.84
N GLU A 288 -23.75 -16.19 -9.66
CA GLU A 288 -23.93 -17.53 -9.14
C GLU A 288 -22.68 -17.95 -8.32
N THR A 289 -22.91 -18.45 -7.10
CA THR A 289 -21.81 -18.92 -6.22
C THR A 289 -20.92 -19.95 -6.90
N ARG A 290 -21.51 -20.76 -7.79
CA ARG A 290 -20.79 -21.73 -8.63
C ARG A 290 -19.76 -21.04 -9.54
N ASP A 291 -20.06 -19.86 -10.06
CA ASP A 291 -19.16 -19.10 -10.94
C ASP A 291 -18.04 -18.44 -10.16
N LEU A 292 -18.32 -18.01 -8.91
CA LEU A 292 -17.30 -17.50 -7.98
C LEU A 292 -16.35 -18.60 -7.51
N LEU A 293 -16.87 -19.78 -7.19
CA LEU A 293 -16.05 -20.93 -6.80
C LEU A 293 -15.26 -21.48 -7.98
N GLY A 294 -15.54 -20.97 -9.19
CA GLY A 294 -14.88 -21.35 -10.42
C GLY A 294 -15.01 -22.83 -10.72
N ALA A 295 -14.43 -23.29 -11.79
CA ALA A 295 -14.28 -24.72 -11.97
C ALA A 295 -13.51 -25.26 -10.76
N THR A 296 -14.15 -26.12 -9.98
CA THR A 296 -13.56 -26.70 -8.78
C THR A 296 -12.19 -27.30 -9.11
N TRP A 297 -11.27 -27.24 -8.18
CA TRP A 297 -9.91 -27.75 -8.34
C TRP A 297 -9.81 -29.12 -9.06
N PRO A 298 -10.69 -30.11 -8.80
CA PRO A 298 -10.67 -31.38 -9.53
C PRO A 298 -10.93 -31.26 -11.03
N GLU A 299 -11.77 -30.31 -11.48
CA GLU A 299 -12.08 -30.12 -12.91
C GLU A 299 -10.94 -29.45 -13.67
N ARG A 300 -10.07 -28.70 -12.98
CA ARG A 300 -8.87 -28.09 -13.58
C ARG A 300 -7.63 -29.00 -13.55
N GLY A 301 -7.70 -30.12 -12.84
CA GLY A 301 -6.59 -31.02 -12.60
C GLY A 301 -5.76 -31.42 -13.85
N PRO A 302 -6.34 -31.65 -15.04
CA PRO A 302 -5.57 -31.92 -16.23
C PRO A 302 -4.97 -30.70 -16.94
N ARG A 303 -5.49 -29.50 -16.72
CA ARG A 303 -5.10 -28.32 -17.51
C ARG A 303 -3.77 -27.70 -17.10
N TRP A 304 -3.46 -27.69 -15.81
CA TRP A 304 -2.18 -27.15 -15.35
C TRP A 304 -0.98 -28.05 -15.67
N ARG A 305 -1.23 -29.36 -15.90
CA ARG A 305 -0.21 -30.29 -16.38
C ARG A 305 0.09 -30.14 -17.87
N LYS A 306 -0.77 -29.43 -18.62
CA LYS A 306 -0.63 -29.15 -20.05
C LYS A 306 -0.14 -27.74 -20.37
N ALA A 307 0.08 -26.88 -19.38
CA ALA A 307 0.93 -25.73 -19.59
C ALA A 307 2.32 -26.31 -19.86
N ALA A 308 2.63 -26.45 -21.14
CA ALA A 308 3.93 -26.94 -21.59
C ALA A 308 5.01 -26.15 -20.86
N GLY A 309 5.73 -26.80 -19.97
CA GLY A 309 7.01 -26.28 -19.54
C GLY A 309 7.86 -26.07 -20.79
N PRO A 310 8.80 -25.13 -20.78
CA PRO A 310 9.70 -24.96 -21.94
C PRO A 310 10.33 -26.30 -22.28
N ASP A 311 10.46 -26.59 -23.58
CA ASP A 311 10.95 -27.86 -24.17
C ASP A 311 12.28 -28.39 -23.58
N TRP A 312 13.00 -27.59 -22.81
CA TRP A 312 14.23 -27.99 -22.12
C TRP A 312 14.01 -28.95 -20.92
N TYR A 313 12.74 -29.15 -20.46
CA TYR A 313 12.44 -30.06 -19.34
C TYR A 313 12.22 -31.52 -19.79
N GLU A 314 12.11 -31.80 -21.10
CA GLU A 314 11.93 -33.16 -21.63
C GLU A 314 13.25 -33.92 -21.94
N GLY A 315 14.39 -33.30 -21.58
CA GLY A 315 15.73 -33.87 -21.91
C GLY A 315 16.43 -34.67 -20.80
N GLY A 316 15.73 -35.25 -19.83
CA GLY A 316 16.36 -35.85 -18.65
C GLY A 316 16.01 -37.28 -18.28
N THR A 317 15.71 -38.18 -19.26
CA THR A 317 15.65 -39.63 -18.96
C THR A 317 16.20 -40.41 -20.12
N ASN A 318 17.52 -40.46 -20.27
CA ASN A 318 18.24 -41.60 -20.90
C ASN A 318 19.74 -41.47 -20.52
N GLY A 319 20.17 -42.34 -19.61
CA GLY A 319 21.56 -42.53 -19.24
C GLY A 319 21.69 -43.15 -17.88
#